data_19e189e4b83fc26195690963b3fccd42
#
_entry.id   19e189e4b83fc26195690963b3fccd42
#
_cell.length_a   1.000
_cell.length_b   1.000
_cell.length_c   1.000
_cell.angle_alpha   90.00
_cell.angle_beta   90.00
_cell.angle_gamma   90.00
#
_symmetry.space_group_name_H-M   'P 1'
#
loop_
_entity.id
_entity.type
_entity.pdbx_description
1 polymer ?
#
loop_
_entity_poly.entity_id
_entity_poly.type
_entity_poly.pdbx_seq_one_letter_code
_entity_poly.pdbx_strand_id
1 'polypeptide(L)'
;IIAARNHRAETVIIPLLDVLQSIPILGFFPFVIFAISGLIPGQAGYSLAVVFLIFTSMSWNIAFGVYEAVKSIPQDYIDLSFMSKSTSLQRITSLYIPASLSRIAYNTQTSWAVGLFYLVSSEIITEGATRIPVRGIGVDIITYGLAKDYTAYFYSILLLVIAVIIWQFVFLREFSLWAERYKFVEEPRAVSRDPLMKFYHWVNQKSVSKLFLLRPARGATSLTASVARYRRGLKYAILILLAVFLVFEVAATLNSARAGLAGFNLSALPSDESRVLVALATSFVRIWYVYFIVIAVAVPLGIVIALNERLYNSMVPVIEVIASVPAPILLPALVPATMIAGAYAGELTAAIVIFTGMIWYVLFNVMAGIRTLPAELFELRASLRVSTLQAWRNIYLPAIATAFVTGSITAVGAAWNTLIVAEYFVGNGTVPITQVGSGIGKVIVIATTQNDLSTLALAVLSMTALVVAFNLTVWRRVYHFVTKRYAYNR
;
A
#
# COMPACT_ATOMS: atom_id res chain seq x y z
N ILE A 1 5.19 -4.98 18.22
CA ILE A 1 5.06 -5.06 19.70
C ILE A 1 6.46 -5.10 20.36
N ILE A 2 7.35 -6.03 20.00
CA ILE A 2 8.70 -6.14 20.60
C ILE A 2 9.47 -4.83 20.46
N ALA A 3 9.54 -4.27 19.24
CA ALA A 3 10.22 -3.01 18.99
C ALA A 3 9.61 -1.83 19.79
N ALA A 4 8.28 -1.79 19.93
CA ALA A 4 7.63 -0.71 20.67
C ALA A 4 7.87 -0.73 22.19
N ARG A 5 8.28 -1.86 22.75
CA ARG A 5 8.46 -2.05 24.20
C ARG A 5 9.91 -2.30 24.63
N ASN A 6 10.82 -2.46 23.70
CA ASN A 6 12.24 -2.63 23.97
C ASN A 6 13.07 -1.69 23.08
N HIS A 7 13.70 -0.71 23.71
CA HIS A 7 14.48 0.30 23.01
C HIS A 7 15.63 -0.29 22.16
N ARG A 8 16.30 -1.36 22.65
CA ARG A 8 17.36 -2.02 21.87
C ARG A 8 16.80 -2.73 20.62
N ALA A 9 15.62 -3.34 20.75
CA ALA A 9 14.94 -3.95 19.61
C ALA A 9 14.42 -2.89 18.62
N GLU A 10 13.94 -1.75 19.11
CA GLU A 10 13.49 -0.61 18.33
C GLU A 10 14.59 -0.08 17.41
N THR A 11 15.80 0.15 17.98
CA THR A 11 16.95 0.70 17.23
C THR A 11 17.45 -0.21 16.11
N VAL A 12 17.11 -1.49 16.12
CA VAL A 12 17.47 -2.45 15.07
C VAL A 12 16.28 -2.75 14.15
N ILE A 13 15.12 -3.10 14.72
CA ILE A 13 13.97 -3.59 13.94
C ILE A 13 13.37 -2.47 13.07
N ILE A 14 13.20 -1.26 13.62
CA ILE A 14 12.54 -0.20 12.86
C ILE A 14 13.38 0.24 11.65
N PRO A 15 14.69 0.55 11.76
CA PRO A 15 15.48 0.85 10.58
C PRO A 15 15.56 -0.31 9.56
N LEU A 16 15.57 -1.57 10.03
CA LEU A 16 15.54 -2.72 9.14
C LEU A 16 14.22 -2.78 8.36
N LEU A 17 13.09 -2.60 9.04
CA LEU A 17 11.78 -2.55 8.39
C LEU A 17 11.66 -1.37 7.41
N ASP A 18 12.21 -0.20 7.76
CA ASP A 18 12.24 0.96 6.88
C ASP A 18 13.02 0.70 5.59
N VAL A 19 14.16 0.01 5.69
CA VAL A 19 14.93 -0.39 4.52
C VAL A 19 14.16 -1.41 3.69
N LEU A 20 13.63 -2.46 4.33
CA LEU A 20 12.92 -3.53 3.63
C LEU A 20 11.67 -3.03 2.90
N GLN A 21 10.86 -2.14 3.51
CA GLN A 21 9.70 -1.56 2.84
C GLN A 21 10.06 -0.64 1.67
N SER A 22 11.29 -0.08 1.67
CA SER A 22 11.75 0.80 0.60
C SER A 22 12.11 0.03 -0.67
N ILE A 23 12.28 -1.29 -0.58
CA ILE A 23 12.66 -2.14 -1.70
C ILE A 23 11.44 -2.33 -2.61
N PRO A 24 11.55 -2.07 -3.94
CA PRO A 24 10.47 -2.29 -4.88
C PRO A 24 10.11 -3.77 -4.99
N ILE A 25 8.99 -4.16 -4.40
CA ILE A 25 8.57 -5.57 -4.25
C ILE A 25 8.36 -6.24 -5.62
N LEU A 26 7.78 -5.54 -6.60
CA LEU A 26 7.61 -6.08 -7.95
C LEU A 26 8.95 -6.39 -8.66
N GLY A 27 10.02 -5.66 -8.32
CA GLY A 27 11.35 -5.96 -8.84
C GLY A 27 11.89 -7.32 -8.38
N PHE A 28 11.56 -7.73 -7.16
CA PHE A 28 11.94 -9.04 -6.63
C PHE A 28 11.01 -10.17 -7.02
N PHE A 29 9.83 -9.86 -7.54
CA PHE A 29 8.83 -10.87 -7.82
C PHE A 29 9.31 -12.01 -8.74
N PRO A 30 10.09 -11.77 -9.80
CA PRO A 30 10.65 -12.85 -10.61
C PRO A 30 11.49 -13.85 -9.80
N PHE A 31 12.31 -13.36 -8.86
CA PHE A 31 13.10 -14.26 -7.99
C PHE A 31 12.19 -15.06 -7.05
N VAL A 32 11.12 -14.47 -6.53
CA VAL A 32 10.13 -15.17 -5.71
C VAL A 32 9.44 -16.26 -6.53
N ILE A 33 9.07 -15.98 -7.76
CA ILE A 33 8.50 -16.97 -8.68
C ILE A 33 9.48 -18.14 -8.85
N PHE A 34 10.72 -17.88 -9.23
CA PHE A 34 11.72 -18.93 -9.45
C PHE A 34 11.98 -19.77 -8.20
N ALA A 35 12.09 -19.13 -7.03
CA ALA A 35 12.36 -19.83 -5.79
C ALA A 35 11.17 -20.71 -5.35
N ILE A 36 9.95 -20.19 -5.38
CA ILE A 36 8.77 -20.93 -4.95
C ILE A 36 8.37 -22.00 -5.97
N SER A 37 8.41 -21.71 -7.26
CA SER A 37 8.11 -22.71 -8.31
C SER A 37 9.15 -23.82 -8.38
N GLY A 38 10.40 -23.55 -7.99
CA GLY A 38 11.44 -24.58 -7.84
C GLY A 38 11.19 -25.51 -6.66
N LEU A 39 10.55 -25.04 -5.59
CA LEU A 39 10.18 -25.85 -4.41
C LEU A 39 8.84 -26.56 -4.60
N ILE A 40 7.87 -25.87 -5.20
CA ILE A 40 6.51 -26.35 -5.44
C ILE A 40 6.21 -26.18 -6.94
N PRO A 41 6.45 -27.23 -7.76
CA PRO A 41 6.22 -27.15 -9.19
C PRO A 41 4.75 -26.93 -9.57
N GLY A 42 4.52 -26.26 -10.69
CA GLY A 42 3.20 -26.08 -11.28
C GLY A 42 2.41 -24.90 -10.71
N GLN A 43 1.10 -24.88 -10.97
CA GLN A 43 0.21 -23.75 -10.68
C GLN A 43 0.17 -23.36 -9.19
N ALA A 44 0.31 -24.34 -8.29
CA ALA A 44 0.32 -24.09 -6.86
C ALA A 44 1.51 -23.21 -6.43
N GLY A 45 2.71 -23.43 -6.99
CA GLY A 45 3.88 -22.61 -6.72
C GLY A 45 3.71 -21.16 -7.20
N TYR A 46 3.17 -20.96 -8.41
CA TYR A 46 2.89 -19.62 -8.93
C TYR A 46 1.85 -18.89 -8.10
N SER A 47 0.76 -19.57 -7.73
CA SER A 47 -0.28 -19.00 -6.87
C SER A 47 0.27 -18.61 -5.51
N LEU A 48 1.16 -19.43 -4.93
CA LEU A 48 1.79 -19.13 -3.65
C LEU A 48 2.76 -17.94 -3.76
N ALA A 49 3.48 -17.80 -4.88
CA ALA A 49 4.32 -16.64 -5.13
C ALA A 49 3.50 -15.33 -5.21
N VAL A 50 2.32 -15.37 -5.84
CA VAL A 50 1.39 -14.23 -5.86
C VAL A 50 0.88 -13.90 -4.47
N VAL A 51 0.47 -14.90 -3.69
CA VAL A 51 0.02 -14.70 -2.29
C VAL A 51 1.14 -14.09 -1.44
N PHE A 52 2.37 -14.57 -1.61
CA PHE A 52 3.56 -14.01 -0.94
C PHE A 52 3.74 -12.53 -1.27
N LEU A 53 3.65 -12.16 -2.53
CA LEU A 53 3.78 -10.77 -2.98
C LEU A 53 2.73 -9.86 -2.36
N ILE A 54 1.45 -10.30 -2.40
CA ILE A 54 0.34 -9.54 -1.82
C ILE A 54 0.53 -9.38 -0.32
N PHE A 55 0.82 -10.48 0.38
CA PHE A 55 1.07 -10.45 1.82
C PHE A 55 2.19 -9.49 2.19
N THR A 56 3.34 -9.58 1.52
CA THR A 56 4.49 -8.72 1.78
C THR A 56 4.13 -7.25 1.56
N SER A 57 3.39 -6.95 0.49
CA SER A 57 2.98 -5.58 0.17
C SER A 57 2.06 -4.94 1.22
N MET A 58 1.22 -5.73 1.87
CA MET A 58 0.26 -5.27 2.88
C MET A 58 0.84 -5.25 4.29
N SER A 59 1.81 -6.10 4.59
CA SER A 59 2.33 -6.36 5.94
C SER A 59 2.98 -5.14 6.58
N TRP A 60 3.68 -4.32 5.78
CA TRP A 60 4.44 -3.17 6.29
C TRP A 60 3.55 -2.16 6.99
N ASN A 61 2.45 -1.75 6.36
CA ASN A 61 1.51 -0.78 6.94
C ASN A 61 0.91 -1.29 8.25
N ILE A 62 0.56 -2.57 8.30
CA ILE A 62 0.01 -3.18 9.51
C ILE A 62 1.08 -3.26 10.60
N ALA A 63 2.31 -3.65 10.27
CA ALA A 63 3.41 -3.76 11.22
C ALA A 63 3.75 -2.41 11.87
N PHE A 64 3.87 -1.34 11.06
CA PHE A 64 4.09 0.01 11.56
C PHE A 64 2.91 0.54 12.37
N GLY A 65 1.67 0.29 11.91
CA GLY A 65 0.48 0.66 12.66
C GLY A 65 0.39 0.00 14.04
N VAL A 66 0.75 -1.27 14.15
CA VAL A 66 0.85 -1.96 15.45
C VAL A 66 1.96 -1.38 16.31
N TYR A 67 3.12 -1.07 15.71
CA TYR A 67 4.22 -0.43 16.44
C TYR A 67 3.81 0.92 17.01
N GLU A 68 3.24 1.80 16.21
CA GLU A 68 2.75 3.12 16.65
C GLU A 68 1.67 3.02 17.72
N ALA A 69 0.68 2.14 17.54
CA ALA A 69 -0.39 1.94 18.50
C ALA A 69 0.13 1.49 19.87
N VAL A 70 1.07 0.53 19.90
CA VAL A 70 1.66 0.05 21.15
C VAL A 70 2.55 1.11 21.80
N LYS A 71 3.23 1.94 20.99
CA LYS A 71 4.07 3.05 21.48
C LYS A 71 3.22 4.17 22.10
N SER A 72 2.01 4.39 21.59
CA SER A 72 1.10 5.46 22.04
C SER A 72 0.22 5.08 23.24
N ILE A 73 0.34 3.87 23.79
CA ILE A 73 -0.41 3.47 25.00
C ILE A 73 0.05 4.33 26.19
N PRO A 74 -0.87 5.00 26.89
CA PRO A 74 -0.54 5.79 28.08
C PRO A 74 0.17 4.93 29.13
N GLN A 75 1.18 5.51 29.78
CA GLN A 75 2.04 4.79 30.73
C GLN A 75 1.24 4.19 31.89
N ASP A 76 0.19 4.84 32.34
CA ASP A 76 -0.67 4.38 33.43
C ASP A 76 -1.27 2.99 33.19
N TYR A 77 -1.71 2.70 31.94
CA TYR A 77 -2.24 1.37 31.60
C TYR A 77 -1.15 0.30 31.60
N ILE A 78 0.07 0.69 31.27
CA ILE A 78 1.22 -0.20 31.28
C ILE A 78 1.59 -0.54 32.73
N ASP A 79 1.67 0.49 33.58
CA ASP A 79 2.00 0.34 34.99
C ASP A 79 0.92 -0.47 35.72
N LEU A 80 -0.36 -0.23 35.44
CA LEU A 80 -1.46 -1.05 35.94
C LEU A 80 -1.32 -2.52 35.56
N SER A 81 -0.86 -2.81 34.33
CA SER A 81 -0.61 -4.18 33.88
C SER A 81 0.53 -4.88 34.63
N PHE A 82 1.54 -4.12 35.06
CA PHE A 82 2.61 -4.63 35.91
C PHE A 82 2.16 -4.82 37.37
N MET A 83 1.41 -3.86 37.91
CA MET A 83 0.85 -3.96 39.26
C MET A 83 -0.10 -5.14 39.42
N SER A 84 -0.89 -5.46 38.39
CA SER A 84 -1.77 -6.64 38.35
C SER A 84 -1.01 -7.97 38.16
N LYS A 85 0.34 -7.96 38.15
CA LYS A 85 1.20 -9.12 37.94
C LYS A 85 0.87 -9.90 36.66
N SER A 86 0.38 -9.20 35.61
CA SER A 86 0.07 -9.82 34.33
C SER A 86 1.32 -10.39 33.67
N THR A 87 1.21 -11.61 33.17
CA THR A 87 2.29 -12.24 32.38
C THR A 87 2.48 -11.51 31.04
N SER A 88 3.63 -11.67 30.41
CA SER A 88 3.91 -11.05 29.09
C SER A 88 2.87 -11.44 28.05
N LEU A 89 2.39 -12.69 28.05
CA LEU A 89 1.35 -13.14 27.13
C LEU A 89 -0.01 -12.47 27.43
N GLN A 90 -0.37 -12.33 28.70
CA GLN A 90 -1.58 -11.61 29.10
C GLN A 90 -1.53 -10.13 28.69
N ARG A 91 -0.39 -9.45 28.86
CA ARG A 91 -0.22 -8.08 28.38
C ARG A 91 -0.35 -7.98 26.86
N ILE A 92 0.22 -8.90 26.10
CA ILE A 92 0.05 -8.94 24.63
C ILE A 92 -1.42 -9.10 24.27
N THR A 93 -2.13 -10.06 24.85
CA THR A 93 -3.49 -10.41 24.44
C THR A 93 -4.56 -9.48 25.00
N SER A 94 -4.34 -8.87 26.17
CA SER A 94 -5.35 -8.05 26.87
C SER A 94 -5.10 -6.55 26.78
N LEU A 95 -3.86 -6.12 26.46
CA LEU A 95 -3.53 -4.70 26.35
C LEU A 95 -3.02 -4.35 24.95
N TYR A 96 -1.91 -4.96 24.48
CA TYR A 96 -1.25 -4.49 23.25
C TYR A 96 -2.05 -4.80 21.97
N ILE A 97 -2.60 -6.02 21.82
CA ILE A 97 -3.42 -6.37 20.67
C ILE A 97 -4.73 -5.55 20.64
N PRO A 98 -5.52 -5.47 21.73
CA PRO A 98 -6.69 -4.61 21.74
C PRO A 98 -6.39 -3.15 21.41
N ALA A 99 -5.36 -2.56 22.02
CA ALA A 99 -4.92 -1.20 21.73
C ALA A 99 -4.57 -0.97 20.26
N SER A 100 -4.06 -2.01 19.58
CA SER A 100 -3.66 -1.94 18.19
C SER A 100 -4.80 -2.10 17.19
N LEU A 101 -5.98 -2.61 17.60
CA LEU A 101 -7.06 -2.98 16.69
C LEU A 101 -7.54 -1.82 15.81
N SER A 102 -7.67 -0.63 16.38
CA SER A 102 -8.10 0.55 15.62
C SER A 102 -7.08 0.93 14.53
N ARG A 103 -5.78 0.85 14.83
CA ARG A 103 -4.72 1.09 13.84
C ARG A 103 -4.62 -0.04 12.81
N ILE A 104 -4.80 -1.29 13.24
CA ILE A 104 -4.86 -2.44 12.32
C ILE A 104 -6.01 -2.25 11.34
N ALA A 105 -7.22 -1.90 11.80
CA ALA A 105 -8.36 -1.69 10.94
C ALA A 105 -8.12 -0.59 9.90
N TYR A 106 -7.62 0.57 10.34
CA TYR A 106 -7.27 1.68 9.45
C TYR A 106 -6.21 1.29 8.42
N ASN A 107 -5.11 0.65 8.87
CA ASN A 107 -4.04 0.24 7.96
C ASN A 107 -4.44 -0.91 7.04
N THR A 108 -5.37 -1.78 7.44
CA THR A 108 -5.94 -2.80 6.55
C THR A 108 -6.72 -2.15 5.42
N GLN A 109 -7.49 -1.11 5.71
CA GLN A 109 -8.23 -0.36 4.69
C GLN A 109 -7.30 0.27 3.65
N THR A 110 -6.24 0.95 4.10
CA THR A 110 -5.26 1.56 3.18
C THR A 110 -4.44 0.52 2.43
N SER A 111 -4.07 -0.58 3.07
CA SER A 111 -3.30 -1.67 2.46
C SER A 111 -4.10 -2.46 1.42
N TRP A 112 -5.42 -2.44 1.49
CA TRP A 112 -6.26 -3.19 0.55
C TRP A 112 -6.09 -2.72 -0.90
N ALA A 113 -6.09 -1.40 -1.13
CA ALA A 113 -5.85 -0.84 -2.45
C ALA A 113 -4.46 -1.21 -2.99
N VAL A 114 -3.45 -1.20 -2.10
CA VAL A 114 -2.09 -1.65 -2.43
C VAL A 114 -2.09 -3.14 -2.79
N GLY A 115 -2.77 -3.98 -1.99
CA GLY A 115 -2.89 -5.42 -2.24
C GLY A 115 -3.54 -5.73 -3.59
N LEU A 116 -4.58 -5.01 -3.99
CA LEU A 116 -5.22 -5.15 -5.30
C LEU A 116 -4.29 -4.78 -6.47
N PHE A 117 -3.49 -3.71 -6.30
CA PHE A 117 -2.49 -3.35 -7.28
C PHE A 117 -1.48 -4.49 -7.49
N TYR A 118 -0.97 -5.08 -6.40
CA TYR A 118 -0.01 -6.18 -6.48
C TYR A 118 -0.65 -7.47 -6.99
N LEU A 119 -1.92 -7.75 -6.66
CA LEU A 119 -2.67 -8.87 -7.20
C LEU A 119 -2.69 -8.80 -8.73
N VAL A 120 -3.22 -7.72 -9.28
CA VAL A 120 -3.34 -7.54 -10.72
C VAL A 120 -1.97 -7.51 -11.39
N SER A 121 -1.00 -6.79 -10.82
CA SER A 121 0.35 -6.71 -11.38
C SER A 121 1.05 -8.07 -11.42
N SER A 122 0.88 -8.89 -10.39
CA SER A 122 1.46 -10.24 -10.33
C SER A 122 0.81 -11.20 -11.31
N GLU A 123 -0.50 -11.13 -11.48
CA GLU A 123 -1.23 -11.90 -12.48
C GLU A 123 -0.71 -11.59 -13.90
N ILE A 124 -0.52 -10.29 -14.20
CA ILE A 124 0.02 -9.83 -15.48
C ILE A 124 1.45 -10.30 -15.70
N ILE A 125 2.33 -10.15 -14.69
CA ILE A 125 3.75 -10.54 -14.81
C ILE A 125 3.90 -12.06 -14.98
N THR A 126 3.11 -12.86 -14.25
CA THR A 126 3.15 -14.32 -14.38
C THR A 126 2.70 -14.77 -15.76
N GLU A 127 1.68 -14.18 -16.34
CA GLU A 127 1.23 -14.49 -17.69
C GLU A 127 2.31 -14.15 -18.73
N GLY A 128 2.91 -12.97 -18.63
CA GLY A 128 3.95 -12.51 -19.56
C GLY A 128 5.28 -13.26 -19.45
N ALA A 129 5.72 -13.56 -18.23
CA ALA A 129 7.06 -14.11 -17.99
C ALA A 129 7.12 -15.63 -18.00
N THR A 130 6.11 -16.32 -17.47
CA THR A 130 6.16 -17.78 -17.26
C THR A 130 5.24 -18.56 -18.20
N ARG A 131 4.37 -17.89 -18.96
CA ARG A 131 3.33 -18.47 -19.80
C ARG A 131 2.37 -19.43 -19.05
N ILE A 132 2.35 -19.35 -17.73
CA ILE A 132 1.43 -20.10 -16.88
C ILE A 132 0.56 -19.07 -16.18
N PRO A 133 -0.64 -18.78 -16.69
CA PRO A 133 -1.48 -17.75 -16.12
C PRO A 133 -1.97 -18.18 -14.73
N VAL A 134 -1.74 -17.33 -13.74
CA VAL A 134 -2.49 -17.39 -12.49
C VAL A 134 -3.85 -16.77 -12.82
N ARG A 135 -4.87 -17.62 -12.97
CA ARG A 135 -6.23 -17.16 -13.32
C ARG A 135 -6.74 -16.17 -12.29
N GLY A 136 -7.14 -15.01 -12.76
CA GLY A 136 -7.71 -13.97 -11.92
C GLY A 136 -8.34 -12.87 -12.77
N ILE A 137 -9.06 -11.97 -12.12
CA ILE A 137 -9.80 -10.89 -12.78
C ILE A 137 -8.86 -9.92 -13.53
N GLY A 138 -7.62 -9.75 -13.07
CA GLY A 138 -6.62 -8.93 -13.74
C GLY A 138 -6.24 -9.48 -15.11
N VAL A 139 -6.02 -10.80 -15.20
CA VAL A 139 -5.74 -11.49 -16.47
C VAL A 139 -6.92 -11.36 -17.42
N ASP A 140 -8.14 -11.60 -16.95
CA ASP A 140 -9.34 -11.50 -17.78
C ASP A 140 -9.51 -10.08 -18.35
N ILE A 141 -9.37 -9.04 -17.52
CA ILE A 141 -9.43 -7.64 -17.95
C ILE A 141 -8.43 -7.35 -19.06
N ILE A 142 -7.18 -7.77 -18.87
CA ILE A 142 -6.13 -7.54 -19.86
C ILE A 142 -6.41 -8.35 -21.15
N THR A 143 -6.81 -9.59 -21.03
CA THR A 143 -7.10 -10.47 -22.19
C THR A 143 -8.22 -9.90 -23.05
N TYR A 144 -9.35 -9.48 -22.44
CA TYR A 144 -10.43 -8.84 -23.17
C TYR A 144 -10.03 -7.51 -23.79
N GLY A 145 -9.26 -6.70 -23.05
CA GLY A 145 -8.77 -5.42 -23.57
C GLY A 145 -7.87 -5.59 -24.78
N LEU A 146 -6.99 -6.60 -24.80
CA LEU A 146 -6.11 -6.95 -25.92
C LEU A 146 -6.85 -7.55 -27.09
N ALA A 147 -7.87 -8.36 -26.83
CA ALA A 147 -8.76 -8.89 -27.85
C ALA A 147 -9.65 -7.80 -28.49
N LYS A 148 -9.56 -6.53 -28.00
CA LYS A 148 -10.42 -5.41 -28.38
C LYS A 148 -11.90 -5.66 -28.12
N ASP A 149 -12.22 -6.63 -27.26
CA ASP A 149 -13.56 -6.80 -26.72
C ASP A 149 -13.78 -5.80 -25.57
N TYR A 150 -13.99 -4.54 -25.97
CA TYR A 150 -14.19 -3.48 -24.99
C TYR A 150 -15.43 -3.66 -24.14
N THR A 151 -16.42 -4.41 -24.62
CA THR A 151 -17.63 -4.72 -23.85
C THR A 151 -17.28 -5.61 -22.66
N ALA A 152 -16.64 -6.76 -22.89
CA ALA A 152 -16.21 -7.65 -21.83
C ALA A 152 -15.16 -6.99 -20.90
N TYR A 153 -14.25 -6.19 -21.47
CA TYR A 153 -13.27 -5.40 -20.74
C TYR A 153 -13.92 -4.46 -19.72
N PHE A 154 -14.88 -3.63 -20.14
CA PHE A 154 -15.57 -2.72 -19.23
C PHE A 154 -16.46 -3.42 -18.20
N TYR A 155 -17.11 -4.52 -18.57
CA TYR A 155 -17.87 -5.34 -17.60
C TYR A 155 -16.95 -5.96 -16.55
N SER A 156 -15.76 -6.42 -16.91
CA SER A 156 -14.79 -6.97 -15.97
C SER A 156 -14.26 -5.90 -15.00
N ILE A 157 -13.99 -4.69 -15.49
CA ILE A 157 -13.63 -3.54 -14.62
C ILE A 157 -14.79 -3.19 -13.69
N LEU A 158 -16.03 -3.13 -14.22
CA LEU A 158 -17.20 -2.83 -13.41
C LEU A 158 -17.40 -3.89 -12.31
N LEU A 159 -17.21 -5.16 -12.61
CA LEU A 159 -17.28 -6.25 -11.64
C LEU A 159 -16.21 -6.07 -10.54
N LEU A 160 -14.97 -5.74 -10.93
CA LEU A 160 -13.90 -5.43 -9.97
C LEU A 160 -14.28 -4.25 -9.07
N VAL A 161 -14.77 -3.16 -9.64
CA VAL A 161 -15.19 -1.96 -8.89
C VAL A 161 -16.33 -2.30 -7.92
N ILE A 162 -17.32 -3.06 -8.36
CA ILE A 162 -18.42 -3.52 -7.50
C ILE A 162 -17.88 -4.38 -6.35
N ALA A 163 -16.97 -5.31 -6.62
CA ALA A 163 -16.35 -6.14 -5.59
C ALA A 163 -15.57 -5.29 -4.57
N VAL A 164 -14.82 -4.27 -5.04
CA VAL A 164 -14.12 -3.32 -4.18
C VAL A 164 -15.10 -2.53 -3.31
N ILE A 165 -16.18 -2.01 -3.88
CA ILE A 165 -17.21 -1.27 -3.14
C ILE A 165 -17.83 -2.15 -2.05
N ILE A 166 -18.24 -3.38 -2.40
CA ILE A 166 -18.81 -4.32 -1.43
C ILE A 166 -17.80 -4.57 -0.31
N TRP A 167 -16.55 -4.88 -0.63
CA TRP A 167 -15.52 -5.14 0.36
C TRP A 167 -15.27 -3.94 1.27
N GLN A 168 -15.13 -2.75 0.68
CA GLN A 168 -14.87 -1.50 1.39
C GLN A 168 -16.00 -1.18 2.39
N PHE A 169 -17.25 -1.22 1.92
CA PHE A 169 -18.38 -0.76 2.71
C PHE A 169 -18.98 -1.84 3.63
N VAL A 170 -18.89 -3.12 3.25
CA VAL A 170 -19.49 -4.21 4.05
C VAL A 170 -18.49 -4.77 5.06
N PHE A 171 -17.20 -4.94 4.67
CA PHE A 171 -16.23 -5.59 5.53
C PHE A 171 -15.28 -4.61 6.23
N LEU A 172 -14.60 -3.76 5.49
CA LEU A 172 -13.57 -2.90 6.08
C LEU A 172 -14.15 -1.82 6.98
N ARG A 173 -15.26 -1.23 6.59
CA ARG A 173 -15.94 -0.23 7.40
C ARG A 173 -16.47 -0.81 8.71
N GLU A 174 -17.13 -1.98 8.66
CA GLU A 174 -17.63 -2.66 9.86
C GLU A 174 -16.48 -3.06 10.79
N PHE A 175 -15.38 -3.54 10.22
CA PHE A 175 -14.17 -3.85 10.98
C PHE A 175 -13.61 -2.59 11.67
N SER A 176 -13.56 -1.46 10.97
CA SER A 176 -13.10 -0.19 11.54
C SER A 176 -14.01 0.30 12.66
N LEU A 177 -15.33 0.27 12.47
CA LEU A 177 -16.31 0.65 13.50
C LEU A 177 -16.23 -0.27 14.73
N TRP A 178 -16.03 -1.56 14.52
CA TRP A 178 -15.82 -2.52 15.60
C TRP A 178 -14.52 -2.24 16.35
N ALA A 179 -13.43 -1.94 15.65
CA ALA A 179 -12.12 -1.67 16.24
C ALA A 179 -12.06 -0.33 16.98
N GLU A 180 -12.89 0.64 16.63
CA GLU A 180 -12.98 1.93 17.34
C GLU A 180 -13.35 1.79 18.82
N ARG A 181 -14.03 0.72 19.20
CA ARG A 181 -14.39 0.41 20.61
C ARG A 181 -13.17 0.20 21.51
N TYR A 182 -12.00 -0.01 20.94
CA TYR A 182 -10.75 -0.27 21.66
C TYR A 182 -9.80 0.93 21.70
N LYS A 183 -10.26 2.13 21.28
CA LYS A 183 -9.49 3.38 21.41
C LYS A 183 -9.44 3.83 22.87
N PHE A 184 -8.27 4.28 23.31
CA PHE A 184 -8.07 4.83 24.66
C PHE A 184 -8.52 6.28 24.82
N VAL A 185 -8.69 7.01 23.72
CA VAL A 185 -9.07 8.43 23.71
C VAL A 185 -10.40 8.58 22.98
N GLU A 186 -11.40 9.04 23.69
CA GLU A 186 -12.65 9.54 23.11
C GLU A 186 -12.40 10.96 22.58
N GLU A 187 -12.01 11.12 21.34
CA GLU A 187 -12.21 12.40 20.66
C GLU A 187 -13.71 12.53 20.36
N PRO A 188 -14.36 13.62 20.78
CA PRO A 188 -15.76 13.86 20.43
C PRO A 188 -15.84 14.09 18.92
N ARG A 189 -16.13 13.03 18.17
CA ARG A 189 -16.45 13.16 16.75
C ARG A 189 -17.81 13.80 16.61
N ALA A 190 -17.86 14.96 15.97
CA ALA A 190 -19.09 15.45 15.38
C ALA A 190 -19.62 14.34 14.46
N VAL A 191 -20.79 13.79 14.80
CA VAL A 191 -21.49 12.79 13.99
C VAL A 191 -21.80 13.46 12.64
N SER A 192 -21.02 13.14 11.61
CA SER A 192 -21.26 13.69 10.29
C SER A 192 -22.65 13.22 9.84
N ARG A 193 -23.53 14.16 9.51
CA ARG A 193 -24.85 13.89 8.90
C ARG A 193 -24.66 13.52 7.42
N ASP A 194 -23.97 12.41 7.17
CA ASP A 194 -23.68 11.92 5.84
C ASP A 194 -24.94 11.28 5.23
N PRO A 195 -25.40 11.68 4.06
CA PRO A 195 -26.52 11.03 3.37
C PRO A 195 -26.25 9.57 3.04
N LEU A 196 -25.00 9.17 2.83
CA LEU A 196 -24.56 7.76 2.70
C LEU A 196 -24.77 7.00 4.02
N MET A 197 -24.66 7.66 5.17
CA MET A 197 -25.01 7.08 6.47
C MET A 197 -26.49 6.71 6.56
N LYS A 198 -27.40 7.50 5.97
CA LYS A 198 -28.83 7.16 5.93
C LYS A 198 -29.11 5.96 5.06
N PHE A 199 -28.47 5.86 3.89
CA PHE A 199 -28.57 4.70 3.02
C PHE A 199 -27.95 3.45 3.69
N TYR A 200 -26.81 3.60 4.35
CA TYR A 200 -26.18 2.53 5.13
C TYR A 200 -27.05 2.06 6.29
N HIS A 201 -27.62 2.97 7.08
CA HIS A 201 -28.55 2.59 8.14
C HIS A 201 -29.78 1.88 7.58
N TRP A 202 -30.27 2.30 6.44
CA TRP A 202 -31.38 1.64 5.77
C TRP A 202 -31.05 0.21 5.31
N VAL A 203 -29.85 0.01 4.71
CA VAL A 203 -29.36 -1.33 4.29
C VAL A 203 -29.05 -2.20 5.52
N ASN A 204 -28.45 -1.63 6.55
CA ASN A 204 -27.98 -2.38 7.73
C ASN A 204 -29.10 -2.73 8.71
N GLN A 205 -30.19 -1.97 8.74
CA GLN A 205 -31.38 -2.33 9.57
C GLN A 205 -31.98 -3.69 9.18
N LYS A 206 -31.72 -4.18 7.96
CA LYS A 206 -32.37 -5.40 7.46
C LYS A 206 -31.54 -6.68 7.49
N SER A 207 -30.20 -6.69 7.53
CA SER A 207 -29.52 -7.97 7.26
C SER A 207 -28.16 -8.26 7.91
N VAL A 208 -27.23 -7.33 8.11
CA VAL A 208 -25.83 -7.71 8.37
C VAL A 208 -25.40 -7.58 9.83
N SER A 209 -26.06 -6.73 10.61
CA SER A 209 -25.71 -6.52 12.04
C SER A 209 -25.92 -7.76 12.93
N LYS A 210 -26.74 -8.71 12.48
CA LYS A 210 -26.98 -9.97 13.21
C LYS A 210 -25.85 -10.98 13.04
N LEU A 211 -25.05 -10.89 11.98
CA LEU A 211 -23.99 -11.86 11.72
C LEU A 211 -22.69 -11.56 12.51
N PHE A 212 -22.39 -10.29 12.79
CA PHE A 212 -21.20 -9.87 13.53
C PHE A 212 -21.46 -9.46 14.99
N LEU A 213 -22.71 -9.18 15.36
CA LEU A 213 -23.12 -8.88 16.72
C LEU A 213 -23.54 -10.18 17.46
N LEU A 214 -22.63 -11.12 17.62
CA LEU A 214 -22.68 -12.02 18.76
C LEU A 214 -22.35 -11.18 20.01
N ARG A 215 -23.38 -10.45 20.51
CA ARG A 215 -23.37 -9.93 21.88
C ARG A 215 -23.06 -11.10 22.80
N PRO A 216 -22.10 -10.99 23.72
CA PRO A 216 -22.04 -11.95 24.80
C PRO A 216 -23.36 -11.79 25.58
N ALA A 217 -24.22 -12.79 25.44
CA ALA A 217 -25.45 -12.86 26.23
C ALA A 217 -25.04 -12.85 27.73
N ARG A 218 -25.42 -11.81 28.44
CA ARG A 218 -25.41 -11.78 29.89
C ARG A 218 -26.41 -12.83 30.35
N GLY A 219 -25.93 -14.02 30.68
CA GLY A 219 -26.81 -15.02 31.27
C GLY A 219 -26.56 -16.50 30.96
N ALA A 220 -25.40 -16.90 30.40
CA ALA A 220 -25.11 -18.29 30.14
C ALA A 220 -23.89 -18.76 30.92
N THR A 221 -24.07 -19.14 32.18
CA THR A 221 -22.96 -19.55 33.08
C THR A 221 -22.53 -21.02 32.96
N SER A 222 -23.09 -21.83 32.09
CA SER A 222 -22.70 -23.24 31.95
C SER A 222 -22.18 -23.67 30.58
N LEU A 223 -22.45 -22.92 29.49
CA LEU A 223 -21.91 -23.21 28.16
C LEU A 223 -20.54 -22.52 27.89
N THR A 224 -20.11 -21.66 28.80
CA THR A 224 -18.96 -20.77 28.60
C THR A 224 -17.61 -21.46 28.75
N ALA A 225 -17.50 -22.56 29.50
CA ALA A 225 -16.22 -23.22 29.74
C ALA A 225 -15.72 -24.01 28.51
N SER A 226 -16.62 -24.71 27.80
CA SER A 226 -16.26 -25.48 26.61
C SER A 226 -15.99 -24.58 25.41
N VAL A 227 -16.83 -23.54 25.20
CA VAL A 227 -16.61 -22.54 24.15
C VAL A 227 -15.37 -21.69 24.42
N ALA A 228 -15.06 -21.37 25.69
CA ALA A 228 -13.84 -20.65 26.05
C ALA A 228 -12.59 -21.49 25.81
N ARG A 229 -12.66 -22.80 25.96
CA ARG A 229 -11.56 -23.76 25.69
C ARG A 229 -11.31 -23.86 24.17
N TYR A 230 -12.37 -23.98 23.36
CA TYR A 230 -12.29 -24.00 21.90
C TYR A 230 -11.79 -22.67 21.32
N ARG A 231 -12.23 -21.56 21.88
CA ARG A 231 -11.81 -20.22 21.51
C ARG A 231 -10.34 -19.93 21.85
N ARG A 232 -9.81 -20.54 22.94
CA ARG A 232 -8.37 -20.50 23.24
C ARG A 232 -7.59 -21.33 22.25
N GLY A 233 -8.01 -22.55 21.94
CA GLY A 233 -7.37 -23.42 20.95
C GLY A 233 -7.32 -22.79 19.57
N LEU A 234 -8.41 -22.17 19.11
CA LEU A 234 -8.49 -21.47 17.83
C LEU A 234 -7.55 -20.25 17.78
N LYS A 235 -7.44 -19.48 18.89
CA LYS A 235 -6.47 -18.38 18.98
C LYS A 235 -5.03 -18.85 18.85
N TYR A 236 -4.68 -19.95 19.52
CA TYR A 236 -3.33 -20.52 19.42
C TYR A 236 -3.09 -21.14 18.04
N ALA A 237 -4.07 -21.78 17.44
CA ALA A 237 -3.97 -22.30 16.07
C ALA A 237 -3.74 -21.16 15.04
N ILE A 238 -4.46 -20.05 15.16
CA ILE A 238 -4.25 -18.86 14.30
C ILE A 238 -2.88 -18.25 14.54
N LEU A 239 -2.43 -18.13 15.79
CA LEU A 239 -1.10 -17.60 16.11
C LEU A 239 0.03 -18.52 15.61
N ILE A 240 -0.14 -19.82 15.70
CA ILE A 240 0.81 -20.81 15.17
C ILE A 240 0.83 -20.75 13.64
N LEU A 241 -0.33 -20.71 12.99
CA LEU A 241 -0.43 -20.54 11.53
C LEU A 241 0.24 -19.25 11.06
N LEU A 242 0.00 -18.13 11.75
CA LEU A 242 0.67 -16.85 11.48
C LEU A 242 2.19 -16.95 11.70
N ALA A 243 2.64 -17.60 12.77
CA ALA A 243 4.06 -17.77 13.05
C ALA A 243 4.73 -18.68 12.00
N VAL A 244 4.10 -19.79 11.64
CA VAL A 244 4.58 -20.71 10.58
C VAL A 244 4.62 -19.98 9.24
N PHE A 245 3.58 -19.22 8.91
CA PHE A 245 3.54 -18.42 7.68
C PHE A 245 4.67 -17.36 7.68
N LEU A 246 4.91 -16.68 8.78
CA LEU A 246 5.97 -15.68 8.91
C LEU A 246 7.37 -16.28 8.79
N VAL A 247 7.58 -17.48 9.38
CA VAL A 247 8.84 -18.24 9.23
C VAL A 247 9.02 -18.69 7.78
N PHE A 248 7.95 -19.14 7.13
CA PHE A 248 7.98 -19.53 5.74
C PHE A 248 8.31 -18.33 4.83
N GLU A 249 7.71 -17.16 5.08
CA GLU A 249 7.96 -15.89 4.40
C GLU A 249 9.44 -15.48 4.50
N VAL A 250 9.99 -15.50 5.70
CA VAL A 250 11.41 -15.19 5.93
C VAL A 250 12.31 -16.21 5.23
N ALA A 251 12.01 -17.50 5.31
CA ALA A 251 12.78 -18.54 4.66
C ALA A 251 12.70 -18.44 3.12
N ALA A 252 11.53 -18.15 2.57
CA ALA A 252 11.33 -17.95 1.14
C ALA A 252 12.10 -16.71 0.64
N THR A 253 12.07 -15.59 1.39
CA THR A 253 12.83 -14.38 1.07
C THR A 253 14.34 -14.63 1.11
N LEU A 254 14.84 -15.35 2.12
CA LEU A 254 16.26 -15.72 2.24
C LEU A 254 16.69 -16.68 1.12
N ASN A 255 15.86 -17.65 0.77
CA ASN A 255 16.13 -18.54 -0.35
C ASN A 255 16.09 -17.84 -1.70
N SER A 256 15.15 -16.90 -1.89
CA SER A 256 15.08 -16.08 -3.09
C SER A 256 16.32 -15.19 -3.24
N ALA A 257 16.74 -14.55 -2.16
CA ALA A 257 17.97 -13.77 -2.13
C ALA A 257 19.21 -14.65 -2.42
N ARG A 258 19.25 -15.86 -1.83
CA ARG A 258 20.34 -16.82 -2.08
C ARG A 258 20.35 -17.36 -3.51
N ALA A 259 19.18 -17.66 -4.09
CA ALA A 259 19.05 -18.07 -5.49
C ALA A 259 19.45 -16.95 -6.43
N GLY A 260 19.04 -15.71 -6.16
CA GLY A 260 19.47 -14.53 -6.91
C GLY A 260 20.99 -14.33 -6.85
N LEU A 261 21.59 -14.47 -5.65
CA LEU A 261 23.03 -14.35 -5.46
C LEU A 261 23.80 -15.54 -6.06
N ALA A 262 23.25 -16.75 -6.03
CA ALA A 262 23.87 -17.93 -6.63
C ALA A 262 23.86 -17.89 -8.18
N GLY A 263 22.85 -17.25 -8.76
CA GLY A 263 22.79 -16.98 -10.20
C GLY A 263 23.65 -15.79 -10.64
N PHE A 264 24.14 -14.98 -9.68
CA PHE A 264 24.96 -13.82 -9.97
C PHE A 264 26.43 -14.23 -10.19
N ASN A 265 26.82 -14.29 -11.45
CA ASN A 265 28.19 -14.58 -11.82
C ASN A 265 28.94 -13.26 -12.12
N LEU A 266 29.80 -12.84 -11.19
CA LEU A 266 30.55 -11.60 -11.30
C LEU A 266 31.44 -11.52 -12.55
N SER A 267 31.88 -12.69 -13.06
CA SER A 267 32.69 -12.79 -14.27
C SER A 267 31.86 -12.78 -15.58
N ALA A 268 30.54 -12.91 -15.45
CA ALA A 268 29.58 -12.83 -16.56
C ALA A 268 28.78 -11.52 -16.53
N LEU A 269 29.30 -10.47 -15.86
CA LEU A 269 28.72 -9.13 -15.96
C LEU A 269 28.73 -8.74 -17.44
N PRO A 270 27.55 -8.51 -18.05
CA PRO A 270 27.47 -8.22 -19.46
C PRO A 270 28.26 -6.95 -19.77
N SER A 271 28.78 -6.85 -20.96
CA SER A 271 29.23 -5.60 -21.59
C SER A 271 28.17 -4.48 -21.59
N ASP A 272 27.00 -4.78 -21.04
CA ASP A 272 25.78 -3.97 -20.97
C ASP A 272 25.55 -3.29 -19.60
N GLU A 273 26.53 -3.21 -18.68
CA GLU A 273 26.41 -2.46 -17.43
C GLU A 273 25.96 -1.02 -17.67
N SER A 274 26.47 -0.40 -18.74
CA SER A 274 26.07 0.92 -19.16
C SER A 274 24.58 1.02 -19.51
N ARG A 275 23.99 -0.03 -20.07
CA ARG A 275 22.54 -0.08 -20.39
C ARG A 275 21.69 -0.11 -19.14
N VAL A 276 22.07 -0.88 -18.12
CA VAL A 276 21.34 -0.93 -16.85
C VAL A 276 21.38 0.42 -16.15
N LEU A 277 22.55 1.06 -16.12
CA LEU A 277 22.70 2.40 -15.49
C LEU A 277 21.92 3.48 -16.25
N VAL A 278 21.95 3.48 -17.58
CA VAL A 278 21.17 4.40 -18.41
C VAL A 278 19.66 4.16 -18.20
N ALA A 279 19.24 2.91 -18.18
CA ALA A 279 17.85 2.54 -17.93
C ALA A 279 17.39 3.00 -16.54
N LEU A 280 18.24 2.82 -15.50
CA LEU A 280 17.97 3.27 -14.14
C LEU A 280 17.84 4.80 -14.07
N ALA A 281 18.78 5.52 -14.69
CA ALA A 281 18.75 6.99 -14.74
C ALA A 281 17.50 7.51 -15.47
N THR A 282 17.12 6.88 -16.59
CA THR A 282 15.91 7.25 -17.34
C THR A 282 14.65 7.04 -16.51
N SER A 283 14.52 5.91 -15.83
CA SER A 283 13.40 5.64 -14.93
C SER A 283 13.36 6.61 -13.75
N PHE A 284 14.53 6.95 -13.18
CA PHE A 284 14.63 7.94 -12.13
C PHE A 284 14.09 9.31 -12.59
N VAL A 285 14.54 9.79 -13.74
CA VAL A 285 14.07 11.06 -14.31
C VAL A 285 12.56 10.99 -14.59
N ARG A 286 12.05 9.85 -15.11
CA ARG A 286 10.62 9.63 -15.37
C ARG A 286 9.79 9.76 -14.10
N ILE A 287 10.18 9.13 -13.01
CA ILE A 287 9.49 9.24 -11.72
C ILE A 287 9.44 10.70 -11.26
N TRP A 288 10.54 11.45 -11.40
CA TRP A 288 10.61 12.82 -10.90
C TRP A 288 9.76 13.80 -11.71
N TYR A 289 9.76 13.74 -13.04
CA TYR A 289 8.88 14.65 -13.79
C TYR A 289 7.40 14.33 -13.54
N VAL A 290 7.03 13.04 -13.43
CA VAL A 290 5.67 12.65 -13.05
C VAL A 290 5.33 13.13 -11.64
N TYR A 291 6.27 13.00 -10.69
CA TYR A 291 6.08 13.47 -9.32
C TYR A 291 5.80 14.99 -9.25
N PHE A 292 6.50 15.80 -10.02
CA PHE A 292 6.20 17.25 -10.08
C PHE A 292 4.80 17.52 -10.62
N ILE A 293 4.34 16.76 -11.62
CA ILE A 293 2.95 16.85 -12.10
C ILE A 293 1.97 16.44 -11.00
N VAL A 294 2.27 15.36 -10.28
CA VAL A 294 1.43 14.93 -9.14
C VAL A 294 1.33 16.03 -8.08
N ILE A 295 2.42 16.66 -7.70
CA ILE A 295 2.40 17.78 -6.74
C ILE A 295 1.52 18.92 -7.26
N ALA A 296 1.72 19.31 -8.51
CA ALA A 296 0.98 20.42 -9.13
C ALA A 296 -0.54 20.19 -9.14
N VAL A 297 -0.98 18.92 -9.19
CA VAL A 297 -2.40 18.55 -9.19
C VAL A 297 -2.89 18.22 -7.77
N ALA A 298 -2.21 17.32 -7.06
CA ALA A 298 -2.69 16.76 -5.80
C ALA A 298 -2.69 17.78 -4.64
N VAL A 299 -1.69 18.69 -4.60
CA VAL A 299 -1.62 19.66 -3.50
C VAL A 299 -2.76 20.67 -3.57
N PRO A 300 -3.00 21.37 -4.70
CA PRO A 300 -4.13 22.28 -4.80
C PRO A 300 -5.48 21.58 -4.62
N LEU A 301 -5.68 20.44 -5.27
CA LEU A 301 -6.92 19.68 -5.20
C LEU A 301 -7.19 19.20 -3.76
N GLY A 302 -6.19 18.67 -3.09
CA GLY A 302 -6.31 18.19 -1.71
C GLY A 302 -6.65 19.30 -0.73
N ILE A 303 -6.03 20.48 -0.86
CA ILE A 303 -6.34 21.63 -0.02
C ILE A 303 -7.79 22.11 -0.26
N VAL A 304 -8.21 22.26 -1.55
CA VAL A 304 -9.56 22.71 -1.89
C VAL A 304 -10.62 21.74 -1.38
N ILE A 305 -10.43 20.43 -1.57
CA ILE A 305 -11.37 19.42 -1.08
C ILE A 305 -11.44 19.47 0.45
N ALA A 306 -10.29 19.50 1.14
CA ALA A 306 -10.24 19.43 2.60
C ALA A 306 -10.80 20.66 3.31
N LEU A 307 -10.71 21.85 2.69
CA LEU A 307 -11.27 23.09 3.21
C LEU A 307 -12.80 23.17 3.10
N ASN A 308 -13.42 22.41 2.19
CA ASN A 308 -14.85 22.41 1.99
C ASN A 308 -15.47 21.10 2.48
N GLU A 309 -16.21 21.17 3.59
CA GLU A 309 -16.81 20.00 4.21
C GLU A 309 -17.77 19.24 3.29
N ARG A 310 -18.54 19.95 2.44
CA ARG A 310 -19.46 19.32 1.48
C ARG A 310 -18.69 18.56 0.39
N LEU A 311 -17.63 19.18 -0.14
CA LEU A 311 -16.76 18.53 -1.14
C LEU A 311 -16.03 17.33 -0.51
N TYR A 312 -15.50 17.48 0.69
CA TYR A 312 -14.81 16.41 1.39
C TYR A 312 -15.72 15.19 1.57
N ASN A 313 -16.90 15.39 2.14
CA ASN A 313 -17.83 14.30 2.42
C ASN A 313 -18.38 13.62 1.15
N SER A 314 -18.50 14.35 0.03
CA SER A 314 -18.98 13.78 -1.23
C SER A 314 -17.87 13.18 -2.09
N MET A 315 -16.67 13.79 -2.10
CA MET A 315 -15.58 13.39 -2.98
C MET A 315 -14.71 12.27 -2.41
N VAL A 316 -14.44 12.29 -1.09
CA VAL A 316 -13.53 11.29 -0.49
C VAL A 316 -14.00 9.85 -0.74
N PRO A 317 -15.26 9.46 -0.54
CA PRO A 317 -15.71 8.09 -0.84
C PRO A 317 -15.53 7.72 -2.32
N VAL A 318 -15.75 8.67 -3.23
CA VAL A 318 -15.56 8.45 -4.67
C VAL A 318 -14.08 8.27 -5.00
N ILE A 319 -13.24 9.14 -4.44
CA ILE A 319 -11.78 9.09 -4.61
C ILE A 319 -11.22 7.77 -4.04
N GLU A 320 -11.70 7.29 -2.89
CA GLU A 320 -11.29 6.01 -2.31
C GLU A 320 -11.59 4.83 -3.25
N VAL A 321 -12.76 4.82 -3.87
CA VAL A 321 -13.13 3.80 -4.86
C VAL A 321 -12.22 3.88 -6.09
N ILE A 322 -12.01 5.07 -6.64
CA ILE A 322 -11.15 5.26 -7.82
C ILE A 322 -9.70 4.87 -7.50
N ALA A 323 -9.19 5.27 -6.32
CA ALA A 323 -7.85 4.95 -5.85
C ALA A 323 -7.62 3.44 -5.64
N SER A 324 -8.71 2.69 -5.40
CA SER A 324 -8.65 1.23 -5.25
C SER A 324 -8.59 0.49 -6.60
N VAL A 325 -8.79 1.19 -7.71
CA VAL A 325 -8.67 0.62 -9.06
C VAL A 325 -7.19 0.48 -9.42
N PRO A 326 -6.68 -0.73 -9.65
CA PRO A 326 -5.26 -0.93 -9.96
C PRO A 326 -4.86 -0.27 -11.29
N ALA A 327 -3.84 0.58 -11.27
CA ALA A 327 -3.37 1.29 -12.46
C ALA A 327 -3.09 0.40 -13.70
N PRO A 328 -2.53 -0.84 -13.55
CA PRO A 328 -2.25 -1.69 -14.71
C PRO A 328 -3.45 -2.09 -15.55
N ILE A 329 -4.65 -2.19 -14.94
CA ILE A 329 -5.86 -2.57 -15.70
C ILE A 329 -6.29 -1.48 -16.70
N LEU A 330 -5.80 -0.27 -16.54
CA LEU A 330 -6.10 0.83 -17.47
C LEU A 330 -5.27 0.74 -18.78
N LEU A 331 -4.20 -0.05 -18.80
CA LEU A 331 -3.29 -0.14 -19.95
C LEU A 331 -3.98 -0.44 -21.28
N PRO A 332 -4.91 -1.42 -21.41
CA PRO A 332 -5.58 -1.70 -22.67
C PRO A 332 -6.39 -0.53 -23.23
N ALA A 333 -6.91 0.34 -22.36
CA ALA A 333 -7.63 1.54 -22.77
C ALA A 333 -6.67 2.72 -23.01
N LEU A 334 -5.60 2.84 -22.23
CA LEU A 334 -4.64 3.93 -22.34
C LEU A 334 -3.78 3.83 -23.59
N VAL A 335 -3.33 2.63 -23.96
CA VAL A 335 -2.45 2.44 -25.11
C VAL A 335 -3.03 2.97 -26.40
N PRO A 336 -4.26 2.61 -26.82
CA PRO A 336 -4.88 3.21 -27.99
C PRO A 336 -5.06 4.72 -27.89
N ALA A 337 -5.42 5.22 -26.69
CA ALA A 337 -5.64 6.65 -26.47
C ALA A 337 -4.35 7.47 -26.57
N THR A 338 -3.21 6.91 -26.19
CA THR A 338 -1.91 7.59 -26.25
C THR A 338 -1.23 7.48 -27.61
N MET A 339 -1.71 6.63 -28.53
CA MET A 339 -1.15 6.49 -29.88
C MET A 339 -1.11 7.80 -30.66
N ILE A 340 -1.97 8.76 -30.33
CA ILE A 340 -1.96 10.10 -30.90
C ILE A 340 -0.62 10.84 -30.65
N ALA A 341 0.12 10.47 -29.62
CA ALA A 341 1.44 11.02 -29.32
C ALA A 341 2.57 10.45 -30.19
N GLY A 342 2.27 9.55 -31.14
CA GLY A 342 3.24 8.97 -32.06
C GLY A 342 4.41 8.30 -31.35
N ALA A 343 5.65 8.73 -31.62
CA ALA A 343 6.86 8.17 -31.02
C ALA A 343 6.91 8.27 -29.48
N TYR A 344 6.15 9.16 -28.87
CA TYR A 344 6.09 9.36 -27.42
C TYR A 344 4.94 8.60 -26.75
N ALA A 345 4.18 7.79 -27.49
CA ALA A 345 3.00 7.08 -26.95
C ALA A 345 3.36 6.20 -25.74
N GLY A 346 4.45 5.45 -25.81
CA GLY A 346 4.91 4.61 -24.70
C GLY A 346 5.30 5.43 -23.46
N GLU A 347 5.99 6.55 -23.64
CA GLU A 347 6.38 7.45 -22.54
C GLU A 347 5.14 8.11 -21.89
N LEU A 348 4.18 8.52 -22.70
CA LEU A 348 2.94 9.12 -22.22
C LEU A 348 2.10 8.08 -21.45
N THR A 349 1.98 6.86 -21.96
CA THR A 349 1.30 5.76 -21.26
C THR A 349 1.97 5.48 -19.92
N ALA A 350 3.30 5.32 -19.90
CA ALA A 350 4.05 5.08 -18.68
C ALA A 350 3.86 6.22 -17.67
N ALA A 351 3.92 7.47 -18.12
CA ALA A 351 3.71 8.63 -17.27
C ALA A 351 2.31 8.66 -16.63
N ILE A 352 1.25 8.35 -17.40
CA ILE A 352 -0.12 8.30 -16.88
C ILE A 352 -0.27 7.18 -15.84
N VAL A 353 0.27 5.99 -16.12
CA VAL A 353 0.19 4.85 -15.19
C VAL A 353 0.95 5.16 -13.89
N ILE A 354 2.15 5.73 -13.97
CA ILE A 354 2.92 6.15 -12.80
C ILE A 354 2.18 7.26 -12.02
N PHE A 355 1.60 8.24 -12.74
CA PHE A 355 0.81 9.31 -12.13
C PHE A 355 -0.36 8.76 -11.32
N THR A 356 -1.13 7.82 -11.88
CA THR A 356 -2.25 7.18 -11.16
C THR A 356 -1.78 6.36 -9.96
N GLY A 357 -0.59 5.78 -10.01
CA GLY A 357 0.02 5.08 -8.88
C GLY A 357 0.51 5.98 -7.76
N MET A 358 0.76 7.27 -8.03
CA MET A 358 1.35 8.22 -7.08
C MET A 358 0.35 9.19 -6.45
N ILE A 359 -0.62 9.68 -7.24
CA ILE A 359 -1.44 10.84 -6.90
C ILE A 359 -2.21 10.66 -5.58
N TRP A 360 -2.73 9.47 -5.34
CA TRP A 360 -3.56 9.18 -4.17
C TRP A 360 -2.83 9.34 -2.85
N TYR A 361 -1.55 8.95 -2.80
CA TYR A 361 -0.73 9.07 -1.59
C TYR A 361 -0.50 10.54 -1.21
N VAL A 362 -0.21 11.39 -2.19
CA VAL A 362 -0.03 12.83 -1.94
C VAL A 362 -1.37 13.47 -1.59
N LEU A 363 -2.42 13.18 -2.36
CA LEU A 363 -3.76 13.75 -2.18
C LEU A 363 -4.34 13.47 -0.79
N PHE A 364 -4.35 12.19 -0.35
CA PHE A 364 -4.88 11.82 0.95
C PHE A 364 -4.07 12.42 2.11
N ASN A 365 -2.74 12.43 2.00
CA ASN A 365 -1.91 13.03 3.03
C ASN A 365 -2.09 14.56 3.12
N VAL A 366 -2.22 15.26 1.99
CA VAL A 366 -2.52 16.69 1.97
C VAL A 366 -3.88 16.98 2.60
N MET A 367 -4.91 16.22 2.24
CA MET A 367 -6.24 16.36 2.85
C MET A 367 -6.19 16.12 4.36
N ALA A 368 -5.50 15.06 4.80
CA ALA A 368 -5.33 14.76 6.21
C ALA A 368 -4.62 15.91 6.94
N GLY A 369 -3.54 16.46 6.37
CA GLY A 369 -2.80 17.58 6.95
C GLY A 369 -3.66 18.84 7.15
N ILE A 370 -4.51 19.18 6.19
CA ILE A 370 -5.46 20.31 6.35
C ILE A 370 -6.51 20.03 7.43
N ARG A 371 -7.00 18.80 7.51
CA ARG A 371 -8.05 18.41 8.49
C ARG A 371 -7.56 18.35 9.94
N THR A 372 -6.25 18.39 10.17
CA THR A 372 -5.67 18.51 11.52
C THR A 372 -5.55 19.94 12.02
N LEU A 373 -5.84 20.95 11.18
CA LEU A 373 -5.79 22.35 11.58
C LEU A 373 -6.91 22.67 12.60
N PRO A 374 -6.57 23.36 13.69
CA PRO A 374 -7.55 23.83 14.68
C PRO A 374 -8.56 24.81 14.05
N ALA A 375 -9.83 24.74 14.51
CA ALA A 375 -10.89 25.62 14.03
C ALA A 375 -10.57 27.10 14.24
N GLU A 376 -9.87 27.42 15.32
CA GLU A 376 -9.46 28.76 15.71
C GLU A 376 -8.60 29.47 14.63
N LEU A 377 -7.82 28.71 13.86
CA LEU A 377 -7.04 29.27 12.75
C LEU A 377 -7.91 29.75 11.60
N PHE A 378 -9.04 29.11 11.37
CA PHE A 378 -10.01 29.55 10.35
C PHE A 378 -10.76 30.80 10.80
N GLU A 379 -11.10 30.88 12.09
CA GLU A 379 -11.73 32.07 12.70
C GLU A 379 -10.74 33.25 12.69
N LEU A 380 -9.49 33.03 13.06
CA LEU A 380 -8.43 34.03 13.04
C LEU A 380 -8.21 34.56 11.61
N ARG A 381 -8.18 33.67 10.62
CA ARG A 381 -8.09 34.07 9.20
C ARG A 381 -9.24 34.99 8.80
N ALA A 382 -10.45 34.66 9.20
CA ALA A 382 -11.64 35.46 8.89
C ALA A 382 -11.57 36.83 9.56
N SER A 383 -11.21 36.87 10.85
CA SER A 383 -11.09 38.11 11.65
C SER A 383 -10.02 39.06 11.12
N LEU A 384 -8.86 38.52 10.76
CA LEU A 384 -7.73 39.28 10.20
C LEU A 384 -7.87 39.57 8.70
N ARG A 385 -8.94 39.14 8.04
CA ARG A 385 -9.19 39.29 6.60
C ARG A 385 -7.98 38.86 5.75
N VAL A 386 -7.32 37.75 6.14
CA VAL A 386 -6.15 37.23 5.42
C VAL A 386 -6.56 36.81 4.01
N SER A 387 -5.87 37.36 3.01
CA SER A 387 -6.15 37.04 1.60
C SER A 387 -5.91 35.56 1.31
N THR A 388 -6.56 35.03 0.26
CA THR A 388 -6.43 33.62 -0.11
C THR A 388 -4.97 33.21 -0.37
N LEU A 389 -4.21 34.03 -1.09
CA LEU A 389 -2.80 33.74 -1.38
C LEU A 389 -1.94 33.72 -0.12
N GLN A 390 -2.17 34.67 0.82
CA GLN A 390 -1.49 34.69 2.11
C GLN A 390 -1.86 33.47 2.98
N ALA A 391 -3.13 33.06 2.95
CA ALA A 391 -3.58 31.86 3.66
C ALA A 391 -2.90 30.59 3.11
N TRP A 392 -2.77 30.48 1.78
CA TRP A 392 -2.05 29.38 1.16
C TRP A 392 -0.59 29.34 1.61
N ARG A 393 0.12 30.44 1.50
CA ARG A 393 1.55 30.54 1.79
C ARG A 393 1.86 30.39 3.28
N ASN A 394 1.05 30.99 4.17
CA ASN A 394 1.42 31.15 5.57
C ASN A 394 0.65 30.20 6.51
N ILE A 395 -0.44 29.60 6.06
CA ILE A 395 -1.25 28.69 6.89
C ILE A 395 -1.25 27.28 6.29
N TYR A 396 -1.76 27.12 5.06
CA TYR A 396 -2.04 25.79 4.52
C TYR A 396 -0.77 25.03 4.11
N LEU A 397 0.14 25.65 3.34
CA LEU A 397 1.38 24.98 2.93
C LEU A 397 2.28 24.60 4.13
N PRO A 398 2.50 25.46 5.14
CA PRO A 398 3.20 25.08 6.35
C PRO A 398 2.50 23.94 7.11
N ALA A 399 1.17 24.00 7.22
CA ALA A 399 0.39 23.00 7.96
C ALA A 399 0.48 21.60 7.35
N ILE A 400 0.43 21.49 6.02
CA ILE A 400 0.53 20.20 5.34
C ILE A 400 1.96 19.67 5.23
N ALA A 401 2.98 20.46 5.57
CA ALA A 401 4.36 20.16 5.21
C ALA A 401 4.82 18.76 5.65
N THR A 402 4.54 18.36 6.89
CA THR A 402 4.91 17.03 7.41
C THR A 402 4.11 15.91 6.72
N ALA A 403 2.80 16.09 6.58
CA ALA A 403 1.93 15.13 5.91
C ALA A 403 2.26 15.00 4.42
N PHE A 404 2.58 16.13 3.76
CA PHE A 404 3.01 16.16 2.37
C PHE A 404 4.31 15.36 2.17
N VAL A 405 5.32 15.53 3.04
CA VAL A 405 6.58 14.77 2.93
C VAL A 405 6.31 13.28 3.15
N THR A 406 5.48 12.89 4.12
CA THR A 406 5.09 11.50 4.33
C THR A 406 4.40 10.92 3.10
N GLY A 407 3.42 11.63 2.53
CA GLY A 407 2.73 11.25 1.30
C GLY A 407 3.68 11.14 0.10
N SER A 408 4.67 12.03 0.01
CA SER A 408 5.68 12.04 -1.06
C SER A 408 6.63 10.84 -0.99
N ILE A 409 7.10 10.48 0.20
CA ILE A 409 7.92 9.28 0.41
C ILE A 409 7.16 8.04 -0.07
N THR A 410 5.91 7.90 0.33
CA THR A 410 5.08 6.76 -0.06
C THR A 410 4.77 6.76 -1.55
N ALA A 411 4.47 7.93 -2.13
CA ALA A 411 4.18 8.09 -3.56
C ALA A 411 5.37 7.69 -4.43
N VAL A 412 6.58 8.16 -4.09
CA VAL A 412 7.80 7.80 -4.83
C VAL A 412 8.13 6.32 -4.67
N GLY A 413 7.93 5.74 -3.48
CA GLY A 413 8.05 4.30 -3.26
C GLY A 413 7.07 3.49 -4.12
N ALA A 414 5.81 3.93 -4.22
CA ALA A 414 4.81 3.31 -5.09
C ALA A 414 5.15 3.45 -6.58
N ALA A 415 5.74 4.58 -6.99
CA ALA A 415 6.16 4.82 -8.36
C ALA A 415 7.19 3.79 -8.83
N TRP A 416 8.17 3.44 -7.99
CA TRP A 416 9.17 2.41 -8.31
C TRP A 416 8.56 1.03 -8.57
N ASN A 417 7.47 0.70 -7.91
CA ASN A 417 6.73 -0.53 -8.18
C ASN A 417 5.88 -0.41 -9.46
N THR A 418 5.17 0.70 -9.60
CA THR A 418 4.27 0.92 -10.74
C THR A 418 5.02 1.02 -12.07
N LEU A 419 6.23 1.60 -12.06
CA LEU A 419 7.03 1.78 -13.28
C LEU A 419 7.42 0.46 -13.94
N ILE A 420 7.58 -0.64 -13.17
CA ILE A 420 7.95 -1.94 -13.73
C ILE A 420 6.90 -2.41 -14.75
N VAL A 421 5.63 -2.26 -14.41
CA VAL A 421 4.52 -2.59 -15.32
C VAL A 421 4.28 -1.49 -16.36
N ALA A 422 4.53 -0.23 -15.99
CA ALA A 422 4.31 0.92 -16.87
C ALA A 422 5.31 1.01 -18.03
N GLU A 423 6.58 0.66 -17.80
CA GLU A 423 7.65 0.79 -18.78
C GLU A 423 7.66 -0.32 -19.84
N TYR A 424 7.21 -1.50 -19.48
CA TYR A 424 7.15 -2.62 -20.40
C TYR A 424 6.01 -3.55 -20.05
N PHE A 425 5.07 -3.67 -20.95
CA PHE A 425 3.91 -4.53 -20.81
C PHE A 425 3.77 -5.47 -21.99
N VAL A 426 3.77 -6.76 -21.72
CA VAL A 426 3.59 -7.82 -22.73
C VAL A 426 2.27 -8.52 -22.44
N GLY A 427 1.35 -8.49 -23.40
CA GLY A 427 0.15 -9.29 -23.34
C GLY A 427 0.26 -10.53 -24.24
N ASN A 428 -0.36 -11.64 -23.80
CA ASN A 428 -0.43 -12.89 -24.57
C ASN A 428 0.90 -13.35 -25.22
N GLY A 429 2.01 -13.04 -24.59
CA GLY A 429 3.25 -13.81 -24.73
C GLY A 429 4.24 -13.41 -25.82
N THR A 430 3.99 -12.44 -26.71
CA THR A 430 4.98 -12.20 -27.78
C THR A 430 5.16 -10.75 -28.24
N VAL A 431 4.17 -9.90 -28.13
CA VAL A 431 4.27 -8.51 -28.61
C VAL A 431 4.13 -7.52 -27.46
N PRO A 432 5.11 -6.62 -27.25
CA PRO A 432 4.97 -5.58 -26.25
C PRO A 432 3.83 -4.62 -26.63
N ILE A 433 2.91 -4.41 -25.71
CA ILE A 433 1.76 -3.50 -25.87
C ILE A 433 2.19 -2.08 -25.53
N THR A 434 2.97 -1.93 -24.45
CA THR A 434 3.65 -0.70 -24.12
C THR A 434 5.14 -0.94 -24.07
N GLN A 435 5.90 -0.03 -24.65
CA GLN A 435 7.34 -0.07 -24.60
C GLN A 435 7.88 1.35 -24.60
N VAL A 436 8.56 1.69 -23.50
CA VAL A 436 9.38 2.91 -23.45
C VAL A 436 10.71 2.69 -24.18
N GLY A 437 11.35 3.78 -24.58
CA GLY A 437 12.68 3.71 -25.20
C GLY A 437 13.71 3.04 -24.29
N SER A 438 13.85 3.53 -23.05
CA SER A 438 14.74 2.99 -22.02
C SER A 438 14.05 3.04 -20.64
N GLY A 439 14.35 2.06 -19.78
CA GLY A 439 13.86 2.03 -18.41
C GLY A 439 14.22 0.75 -17.70
N ILE A 440 14.42 0.86 -16.36
CA ILE A 440 14.85 -0.27 -15.53
C ILE A 440 13.76 -1.34 -15.40
N GLY A 441 12.49 -0.94 -15.40
CA GLY A 441 11.36 -1.87 -15.41
C GLY A 441 11.34 -2.71 -16.70
N LYS A 442 11.61 -2.09 -17.84
CA LYS A 442 11.78 -2.79 -19.11
C LYS A 442 12.91 -3.81 -19.04
N VAL A 443 14.06 -3.44 -18.48
CA VAL A 443 15.20 -4.36 -18.32
C VAL A 443 14.81 -5.55 -17.44
N ILE A 444 14.16 -5.31 -16.32
CA ILE A 444 13.70 -6.36 -15.38
C ILE A 444 12.76 -7.34 -16.08
N VAL A 445 11.75 -6.86 -16.81
CA VAL A 445 10.77 -7.73 -17.46
C VAL A 445 11.41 -8.52 -18.60
N ILE A 446 12.25 -7.89 -19.42
CA ILE A 446 12.98 -8.60 -20.51
C ILE A 446 13.91 -9.66 -19.94
N ALA A 447 14.73 -9.33 -18.94
CA ALA A 447 15.63 -10.29 -18.31
C ALA A 447 14.85 -11.48 -17.69
N THR A 448 13.67 -11.21 -17.12
CA THR A 448 12.78 -12.26 -16.59
C THR A 448 12.28 -13.19 -17.70
N THR A 449 11.81 -12.64 -18.82
CA THR A 449 11.28 -13.43 -19.95
C THR A 449 12.37 -14.24 -20.67
N GLN A 450 13.59 -13.73 -20.67
CA GLN A 450 14.76 -14.40 -21.23
C GLN A 450 15.45 -15.35 -20.27
N ASN A 451 15.00 -15.42 -19.01
CA ASN A 451 15.61 -16.19 -17.94
C ASN A 451 17.09 -15.79 -17.67
N ASP A 452 17.42 -14.51 -17.93
CA ASP A 452 18.74 -13.94 -17.68
C ASP A 452 18.82 -13.44 -16.21
N LEU A 453 19.17 -14.36 -15.32
CA LEU A 453 19.27 -14.09 -13.90
C LEU A 453 20.37 -13.08 -13.56
N SER A 454 21.43 -12.96 -14.37
CA SER A 454 22.54 -12.04 -14.14
C SER A 454 22.10 -10.59 -14.37
N THR A 455 21.51 -10.30 -15.52
CA THR A 455 20.95 -8.97 -15.83
C THR A 455 19.80 -8.62 -14.89
N LEU A 456 18.94 -9.58 -14.58
CA LEU A 456 17.84 -9.39 -13.62
C LEU A 456 18.37 -9.00 -12.24
N ALA A 457 19.37 -9.74 -11.71
CA ALA A 457 19.97 -9.45 -10.41
C ALA A 457 20.65 -8.06 -10.40
N LEU A 458 21.42 -7.72 -11.43
CA LEU A 458 22.06 -6.42 -11.55
C LEU A 458 21.02 -5.28 -11.58
N ALA A 459 19.96 -5.42 -12.37
CA ALA A 459 18.90 -4.41 -12.48
C ALA A 459 18.15 -4.21 -11.16
N VAL A 460 17.77 -5.30 -10.50
CA VAL A 460 17.03 -5.25 -9.22
C VAL A 460 17.91 -4.71 -8.09
N LEU A 461 19.16 -5.15 -8.00
CA LEU A 461 20.10 -4.69 -6.97
C LEU A 461 20.45 -3.21 -7.15
N SER A 462 20.72 -2.75 -8.39
CA SER A 462 21.03 -1.35 -8.67
C SER A 462 19.82 -0.44 -8.41
N MET A 463 18.61 -0.85 -8.80
CA MET A 463 17.37 -0.14 -8.47
C MET A 463 17.18 -0.05 -6.95
N THR A 464 17.34 -1.16 -6.25
CA THR A 464 17.22 -1.22 -4.78
C THR A 464 18.23 -0.31 -4.10
N ALA A 465 19.50 -0.39 -4.52
CA ALA A 465 20.57 0.45 -3.97
C ALA A 465 20.25 1.93 -4.14
N LEU A 466 19.77 2.35 -5.32
CA LEU A 466 19.36 3.72 -5.59
C LEU A 466 18.20 4.15 -4.67
N VAL A 467 17.15 3.35 -4.58
CA VAL A 467 15.95 3.67 -3.77
C VAL A 467 16.31 3.78 -2.30
N VAL A 468 17.05 2.81 -1.76
CA VAL A 468 17.51 2.83 -0.36
C VAL A 468 18.45 4.01 -0.10
N ALA A 469 19.44 4.24 -0.96
CA ALA A 469 20.36 5.37 -0.82
C ALA A 469 19.59 6.71 -0.85
N PHE A 470 18.63 6.87 -1.75
CA PHE A 470 17.81 8.06 -1.86
C PHE A 470 16.91 8.24 -0.62
N ASN A 471 16.31 7.18 -0.11
CA ASN A 471 15.52 7.23 1.11
C ASN A 471 16.35 7.67 2.33
N LEU A 472 17.52 7.06 2.53
CA LEU A 472 18.39 7.36 3.66
C LEU A 472 19.04 8.75 3.58
N THR A 473 19.40 9.22 2.38
CA THR A 473 20.15 10.47 2.20
C THR A 473 19.25 11.69 1.99
N VAL A 474 18.18 11.56 1.22
CA VAL A 474 17.30 12.68 0.86
C VAL A 474 16.05 12.70 1.72
N TRP A 475 15.22 11.64 1.66
CA TRP A 475 13.93 11.66 2.34
C TRP A 475 14.05 11.78 3.86
N ARG A 476 14.99 11.07 4.47
CA ARG A 476 15.22 11.17 5.92
C ARG A 476 15.62 12.57 6.34
N ARG A 477 16.48 13.25 5.57
CA ARG A 477 16.89 14.64 5.85
C ARG A 477 15.75 15.62 5.67
N VAL A 478 14.99 15.49 4.57
CA VAL A 478 13.82 16.34 4.30
C VAL A 478 12.77 16.19 5.40
N TYR A 479 12.47 14.95 5.78
CA TYR A 479 11.51 14.66 6.85
C TYR A 479 11.95 15.29 8.19
N HIS A 480 13.20 15.11 8.60
CA HIS A 480 13.72 15.73 9.82
C HIS A 480 13.69 17.25 9.77
N PHE A 481 14.08 17.83 8.63
CA PHE A 481 14.04 19.29 8.46
C PHE A 481 12.61 19.83 8.59
N VAL A 482 11.66 19.23 7.89
CA VAL A 482 10.27 19.68 7.90
C VAL A 482 9.62 19.47 9.27
N THR A 483 9.85 18.32 9.90
CA THR A 483 9.33 18.04 11.24
C THR A 483 9.88 19.01 12.28
N LYS A 484 11.17 19.31 12.24
CA LYS A 484 11.79 20.28 13.17
C LYS A 484 11.26 21.69 12.98
N ARG A 485 10.91 22.09 11.74
CA ARG A 485 10.50 23.45 11.42
C ARG A 485 8.99 23.69 11.53
N TYR A 486 8.18 22.69 11.20
CA TYR A 486 6.73 22.83 11.04
C TYR A 486 5.91 21.91 11.93
N ALA A 487 6.52 20.96 12.67
CA ALA A 487 5.75 20.25 13.68
C ALA A 487 5.33 21.25 14.76
N TYR A 488 4.06 21.45 14.91
CA TYR A 488 3.51 22.14 16.07
C TYR A 488 3.97 21.34 17.30
N ASN A 489 4.78 21.97 18.16
CA ASN A 489 5.15 21.36 19.43
C ASN A 489 3.86 21.01 20.18
N ARG A 490 3.58 19.72 20.23
CA ARG A 490 2.59 19.14 21.16
C ARG A 490 3.20 19.01 22.52
#